data_238290b2680c4c356ef51c9ba7d333d9
#
_entry.id   238290b2680c4c356ef51c9ba7d333d9
#
_cell.length_a   1.000
_cell.length_b   1.000
_cell.length_c   1.000
_cell.angle_alpha   90.00
_cell.angle_beta   90.00
_cell.angle_gamma   90.00
#
_symmetry.space_group_name_H-M   'P 1'
#
loop_
_entity.id
_entity.type
_entity.pdbx_description
1 polymer ?
#
loop_
_entity_poly.entity_id
_entity_poly.type
_entity_poly.pdbx_seq_one_letter_code
_entity_poly.pdbx_strand_id
1 'polypeptide(L)'
;MDLAISLATQIGALFSMIGVGYVLIKTDICTISESKLLSQIVLYVSAPCAIINSFQIDLTEEKLKGFLLSIGAAILVHIIYYILAKILTKKCHFNAIESMSIMYPNCGNLILPLVSIVLGNEMVFYCSGYMIVQTILLWTHCKFIISEDTHFDLKKILLNINMIAIAAGIIMFFLQIKLPTMFQSAISGMGSLMGPLSMFVVGMLLAGMNMKEVFTNVRAYVVCFLRLVVFPAIILLVFIFTGMTKLFPSASQVLMISLLAASGPAASTVTQFAQLYDNHAFESSVINALSVLLCIITMPIINIIYTFLL
;
A
#
# COMPACT_ATOMS: atom_id res chain seq x y z
N MET A 1 14.12 13.70 18.39
CA MET A 1 12.95 14.60 18.49
C MET A 1 12.59 15.17 17.12
N ASP A 2 13.57 15.57 16.33
CA ASP A 2 13.33 16.18 15.00
C ASP A 2 12.69 15.23 13.97
N LEU A 3 13.04 13.94 13.96
CA LEU A 3 12.44 12.96 13.06
C LEU A 3 10.95 12.73 13.36
N ALA A 4 10.57 12.62 14.63
CA ALA A 4 9.18 12.45 15.04
C ALA A 4 8.32 13.67 14.69
N ILE A 5 8.86 14.89 14.87
CA ILE A 5 8.20 16.14 14.50
C ILE A 5 8.06 16.23 12.97
N SER A 6 9.11 15.87 12.22
CA SER A 6 9.07 15.83 10.75
C SER A 6 8.02 14.87 10.24
N LEU A 7 7.96 13.64 10.79
CA LEU A 7 6.93 12.65 10.46
C LEU A 7 5.52 13.15 10.80
N ALA A 8 5.33 13.73 12.00
CA ALA A 8 4.04 14.28 12.40
C ALA A 8 3.58 15.41 11.46
N THR A 9 4.50 16.27 11.03
CA THR A 9 4.22 17.35 10.08
C THR A 9 3.81 16.83 8.71
N GLN A 10 4.53 15.82 8.19
CA GLN A 10 4.22 15.20 6.91
C GLN A 10 2.87 14.47 6.95
N ILE A 11 2.58 13.78 8.05
CA ILE A 11 1.29 13.15 8.29
C ILE A 11 0.18 14.21 8.38
N GLY A 12 0.41 15.32 9.09
CA GLY A 12 -0.53 16.45 9.11
C GLY A 12 -0.81 17.02 7.72
N ALA A 13 0.20 17.09 6.85
CA ALA A 13 0.02 17.51 5.46
C ALA A 13 -0.86 16.52 4.67
N LEU A 14 -0.67 15.22 4.85
CA LEU A 14 -1.52 14.19 4.22
C LEU A 14 -2.98 14.31 4.68
N PHE A 15 -3.21 14.54 5.98
CA PHE A 15 -4.55 14.79 6.52
C PHE A 15 -5.20 16.02 5.93
N SER A 16 -4.43 17.10 5.78
CA SER A 16 -4.94 18.33 5.18
C SER A 16 -5.39 18.08 3.74
N MET A 17 -4.62 17.30 2.96
CA MET A 17 -5.01 16.92 1.59
C MET A 17 -6.27 16.05 1.58
N ILE A 18 -6.41 15.07 2.48
CA ILE A 18 -7.63 14.28 2.65
C ILE A 18 -8.80 15.18 3.02
N GLY A 19 -8.59 16.13 3.96
CA GLY A 19 -9.58 17.11 4.38
C GLY A 19 -10.10 17.96 3.22
N VAL A 20 -9.22 18.42 2.34
CA VAL A 20 -9.60 19.17 1.13
C VAL A 20 -10.50 18.31 0.22
N GLY A 21 -10.09 17.06 -0.08
CA GLY A 21 -10.91 16.14 -0.88
C GLY A 21 -12.30 15.91 -0.27
N TYR A 22 -12.38 15.78 1.06
CA TYR A 22 -13.65 15.65 1.78
C TYR A 22 -14.52 16.90 1.64
N VAL A 23 -13.94 18.10 1.83
CA VAL A 23 -14.66 19.38 1.74
C VAL A 23 -15.19 19.60 0.34
N LEU A 24 -14.42 19.30 -0.72
CA LEU A 24 -14.86 19.46 -2.12
C LEU A 24 -16.17 18.72 -2.42
N ILE A 25 -16.35 17.53 -1.85
CA ILE A 25 -17.61 16.77 -2.00
C ILE A 25 -18.72 17.38 -1.14
N LYS A 26 -18.42 17.75 0.11
CA LYS A 26 -19.44 18.31 1.04
C LYS A 26 -19.92 19.70 0.65
N THR A 27 -19.17 20.42 -0.16
CA THR A 27 -19.52 21.75 -0.70
C THR A 27 -20.09 21.68 -2.13
N ASP A 28 -20.36 20.48 -2.64
CA ASP A 28 -20.89 20.23 -3.99
C ASP A 28 -20.04 20.84 -5.12
N ILE A 29 -18.76 21.17 -4.86
CA ILE A 29 -17.81 21.61 -5.91
C ILE A 29 -17.42 20.41 -6.80
N CYS A 30 -17.31 19.23 -6.21
CA CYS A 30 -17.04 17.98 -6.91
C CYS A 30 -18.09 16.93 -6.53
N THR A 31 -18.25 15.95 -7.42
CA THR A 31 -19.09 14.77 -7.17
C THR A 31 -18.23 13.55 -6.85
N ILE A 32 -18.79 12.57 -6.14
CA ILE A 32 -18.06 11.32 -5.83
C ILE A 32 -17.64 10.58 -7.10
N SER A 33 -18.44 10.67 -8.18
CA SER A 33 -18.12 10.04 -9.46
C SER A 33 -16.82 10.56 -10.08
N GLU A 34 -16.45 11.82 -9.82
CA GLU A 34 -15.22 12.43 -10.33
C GLU A 34 -13.97 11.89 -9.63
N SER A 35 -14.10 11.31 -8.44
CA SER A 35 -13.00 10.60 -7.78
C SER A 35 -12.47 9.45 -8.62
N LYS A 36 -13.32 8.86 -9.49
CA LYS A 36 -12.94 7.80 -10.41
C LYS A 36 -11.92 8.29 -11.44
N LEU A 37 -12.11 9.48 -12.01
CA LEU A 37 -11.17 10.09 -12.95
C LEU A 37 -9.81 10.34 -12.29
N LEU A 38 -9.80 10.93 -11.09
CA LEU A 38 -8.57 11.16 -10.34
C LEU A 38 -7.86 9.84 -10.01
N SER A 39 -8.62 8.82 -9.59
CA SER A 39 -8.08 7.48 -9.34
C SER A 39 -7.44 6.87 -10.59
N GLN A 40 -8.04 7.07 -11.77
CA GLN A 40 -7.49 6.59 -13.04
C GLN A 40 -6.18 7.32 -13.38
N ILE A 41 -6.10 8.64 -13.18
CA ILE A 41 -4.87 9.42 -13.39
C ILE A 41 -3.77 8.91 -12.46
N VAL A 42 -4.09 8.68 -11.18
CA VAL A 42 -3.13 8.12 -10.23
C VAL A 42 -2.65 6.75 -10.68
N LEU A 43 -3.56 5.85 -11.03
CA LEU A 43 -3.25 4.45 -11.33
C LEU A 43 -2.51 4.26 -12.66
N TYR A 44 -2.95 4.97 -13.70
CA TYR A 44 -2.46 4.74 -15.07
C TYR A 44 -1.36 5.73 -15.51
N VAL A 45 -1.17 6.82 -14.78
CA VAL A 45 -0.18 7.85 -15.13
C VAL A 45 0.80 8.09 -13.99
N SER A 46 0.32 8.56 -12.84
CA SER A 46 1.20 9.05 -11.79
C SER A 46 1.99 7.92 -11.12
N ALA A 47 1.35 6.80 -10.78
CA ALA A 47 2.03 5.67 -10.14
C ALA A 47 3.08 5.00 -11.07
N PRO A 48 2.78 4.67 -12.35
CA PRO A 48 3.80 4.18 -13.26
C PRO A 48 4.98 5.16 -13.45
N CYS A 49 4.71 6.46 -13.56
CA CYS A 49 5.75 7.47 -13.64
C CYS A 49 6.62 7.51 -12.37
N ALA A 50 6.02 7.50 -11.19
CA ALA A 50 6.74 7.46 -9.92
C ALA A 50 7.61 6.20 -9.79
N ILE A 51 7.09 5.05 -10.19
CA ILE A 51 7.83 3.78 -10.22
C ILE A 51 9.02 3.89 -11.17
N ILE A 52 8.83 4.25 -12.43
CA ILE A 52 9.94 4.39 -13.40
C ILE A 52 10.98 5.39 -12.88
N ASN A 53 10.53 6.52 -12.34
CA ASN A 53 11.42 7.54 -11.77
C ASN A 53 12.27 6.99 -10.61
N SER A 54 11.71 6.14 -9.77
CA SER A 54 12.44 5.52 -8.64
C SER A 54 13.56 4.58 -9.06
N PHE A 55 13.50 4.04 -10.29
CA PHE A 55 14.56 3.21 -10.86
C PHE A 55 15.64 4.01 -11.60
N GLN A 56 15.51 5.35 -11.72
CA GLN A 56 16.51 6.23 -12.32
C GLN A 56 17.69 6.53 -11.37
N ILE A 57 18.13 5.53 -10.65
CA ILE A 57 19.23 5.56 -9.69
C ILE A 57 20.42 4.74 -10.21
N ASP A 58 21.60 4.96 -9.65
CA ASP A 58 22.76 4.19 -10.03
C ASP A 58 22.71 2.78 -9.43
N LEU A 59 23.12 1.80 -10.22
CA LEU A 59 23.26 0.42 -9.78
C LEU A 59 24.44 0.31 -8.81
N THR A 60 24.11 0.07 -7.55
CA THR A 60 25.10 -0.26 -6.52
C THR A 60 24.76 -1.58 -5.87
N GLU A 61 25.77 -2.25 -5.33
CA GLU A 61 25.57 -3.51 -4.62
C GLU A 61 24.58 -3.36 -3.44
N GLU A 62 24.64 -2.22 -2.75
CA GLU A 62 23.75 -1.92 -1.63
C GLU A 62 22.30 -1.77 -2.08
N LYS A 63 22.04 -1.05 -3.17
CA LYS A 63 20.69 -0.89 -3.73
C LYS A 63 20.11 -2.21 -4.20
N LEU A 64 20.94 -3.04 -4.85
CA LEU A 64 20.53 -4.38 -5.28
C LEU A 64 20.19 -5.27 -4.07
N LYS A 65 21.05 -5.30 -3.05
CA LYS A 65 20.79 -6.01 -1.79
C LYS A 65 19.49 -5.52 -1.12
N GLY A 66 19.28 -4.20 -1.09
CA GLY A 66 18.06 -3.61 -0.54
C GLY A 66 16.80 -4.03 -1.30
N PHE A 67 16.84 -4.03 -2.64
CA PHE A 67 15.71 -4.47 -3.46
C PHE A 67 15.39 -5.94 -3.25
N LEU A 68 16.41 -6.81 -3.22
CA LEU A 68 16.24 -8.23 -2.92
C LEU A 68 15.72 -8.46 -1.49
N LEU A 69 16.21 -7.67 -0.52
CA LEU A 69 15.71 -7.70 0.86
C LEU A 69 14.23 -7.31 0.91
N SER A 70 13.79 -6.30 0.16
CA SER A 70 12.38 -5.89 0.13
C SER A 70 11.47 -6.99 -0.44
N ILE A 71 11.92 -7.70 -1.48
CA ILE A 71 11.20 -8.88 -2.02
C ILE A 71 11.15 -10.00 -0.98
N GLY A 72 12.30 -10.33 -0.36
CA GLY A 72 12.37 -11.35 0.69
C GLY A 72 11.51 -11.03 1.90
N ALA A 73 11.51 -9.76 2.36
CA ALA A 73 10.66 -9.28 3.43
C ALA A 73 9.17 -9.39 3.06
N ALA A 74 8.79 -9.04 1.82
CA ALA A 74 7.42 -9.18 1.35
C ALA A 74 6.95 -10.65 1.36
N ILE A 75 7.79 -11.57 0.90
CA ILE A 75 7.50 -13.01 0.93
C ILE A 75 7.30 -13.46 2.40
N LEU A 76 8.21 -13.10 3.29
CA LEU A 76 8.14 -13.43 4.72
C LEU A 76 6.85 -12.89 5.36
N VAL A 77 6.54 -11.61 5.12
CA VAL A 77 5.31 -10.96 5.62
C VAL A 77 4.07 -11.71 5.16
N HIS A 78 3.97 -12.02 3.87
CA HIS A 78 2.78 -12.70 3.34
C HIS A 78 2.65 -14.15 3.84
N ILE A 79 3.78 -14.86 4.06
CA ILE A 79 3.75 -16.20 4.68
C ILE A 79 3.23 -16.10 6.12
N ILE A 80 3.73 -15.16 6.92
CA ILE A 80 3.28 -14.96 8.30
C ILE A 80 1.80 -14.59 8.32
N TYR A 81 1.39 -13.64 7.48
CA TYR A 81 0.00 -13.20 7.38
C TYR A 81 -0.93 -14.32 6.95
N TYR A 82 -0.51 -15.17 6.00
CA TYR A 82 -1.26 -16.35 5.58
C TYR A 82 -1.49 -17.32 6.74
N ILE A 83 -0.42 -17.65 7.48
CA ILE A 83 -0.51 -18.58 8.63
C ILE A 83 -1.43 -18.00 9.71
N LEU A 84 -1.24 -16.73 10.08
CA LEU A 84 -2.06 -16.06 11.09
C LEU A 84 -3.52 -15.93 10.66
N ALA A 85 -3.78 -15.51 9.43
CA ALA A 85 -5.13 -15.40 8.89
C ALA A 85 -5.82 -16.75 8.87
N LYS A 86 -5.16 -17.83 8.46
CA LYS A 86 -5.70 -19.19 8.46
C LYS A 86 -6.10 -19.67 9.87
N ILE A 87 -5.26 -19.37 10.87
CA ILE A 87 -5.54 -19.72 12.27
C ILE A 87 -6.76 -18.92 12.78
N LEU A 88 -6.78 -17.60 12.51
CA LEU A 88 -7.85 -16.71 12.96
C LEU A 88 -9.16 -17.00 12.25
N THR A 89 -9.14 -17.26 10.94
CA THR A 89 -10.33 -17.66 10.17
C THR A 89 -10.99 -18.88 10.80
N LYS A 90 -10.19 -19.90 11.19
CA LYS A 90 -10.72 -21.08 11.85
C LYS A 90 -11.27 -20.80 13.26
N LYS A 91 -10.61 -19.92 14.04
CA LYS A 91 -11.02 -19.61 15.43
C LYS A 91 -12.16 -18.61 15.52
N CYS A 92 -12.15 -17.58 14.67
CA CYS A 92 -13.09 -16.47 14.70
C CYS A 92 -14.20 -16.61 13.66
N HIS A 93 -14.20 -17.70 12.88
CA HIS A 93 -15.16 -17.94 11.79
C HIS A 93 -15.21 -16.76 10.81
N PHE A 94 -14.05 -16.24 10.41
CA PHE A 94 -13.97 -15.18 9.40
C PHE A 94 -14.35 -15.71 8.03
N ASN A 95 -15.10 -14.90 7.29
CA ASN A 95 -15.42 -15.19 5.89
C ASN A 95 -14.22 -14.87 4.96
N ALA A 96 -14.38 -15.15 3.66
CA ALA A 96 -13.35 -14.90 2.66
C ALA A 96 -12.90 -13.44 2.64
N ILE A 97 -13.83 -12.50 2.68
CA ILE A 97 -13.56 -11.07 2.61
C ILE A 97 -12.80 -10.57 3.83
N GLU A 98 -13.23 -10.95 5.04
CA GLU A 98 -12.53 -10.59 6.28
C GLU A 98 -11.10 -11.11 6.28
N SER A 99 -10.91 -12.38 5.89
CA SER A 99 -9.60 -13.02 5.83
C SER A 99 -8.69 -12.36 4.81
N MET A 100 -9.18 -12.04 3.61
CA MET A 100 -8.40 -11.36 2.58
C MET A 100 -8.14 -9.91 2.93
N SER A 101 -9.06 -9.21 3.59
CA SER A 101 -8.87 -7.85 4.11
C SER A 101 -7.78 -7.80 5.20
N ILE A 102 -7.67 -8.82 6.03
CA ILE A 102 -6.58 -8.93 7.02
C ILE A 102 -5.24 -9.18 6.33
N MET A 103 -5.19 -10.01 5.28
CA MET A 103 -3.94 -10.41 4.64
C MET A 103 -3.34 -9.36 3.72
N TYR A 104 -4.16 -8.66 2.93
CA TYR A 104 -3.67 -7.84 1.82
C TYR A 104 -3.77 -6.33 2.11
N PRO A 105 -2.61 -5.62 2.16
CA PRO A 105 -2.58 -4.16 2.31
C PRO A 105 -2.90 -3.43 1.02
N ASN A 106 -3.31 -2.19 1.14
CA ASN A 106 -3.45 -1.26 0.02
C ASN A 106 -2.10 -0.62 -0.35
N CYS A 107 -1.16 -1.44 -0.83
CA CYS A 107 0.19 -0.98 -1.12
C CYS A 107 0.23 -0.01 -2.31
N GLY A 108 -0.46 -0.31 -3.40
CA GLY A 108 -0.40 0.49 -4.63
C GLY A 108 -1.05 1.86 -4.50
N ASN A 109 -2.26 1.92 -3.94
CA ASN A 109 -3.06 3.16 -3.95
C ASN A 109 -2.81 4.06 -2.74
N LEU A 110 -2.26 3.54 -1.64
CA LEU A 110 -2.04 4.33 -0.44
C LEU A 110 -0.58 4.32 0.03
N ILE A 111 0.06 3.16 0.09
CA ILE A 111 1.41 3.09 0.64
C ILE A 111 2.45 3.66 -0.32
N LEU A 112 2.37 3.33 -1.61
CA LEU A 112 3.30 3.86 -2.60
C LEU A 112 3.30 5.40 -2.62
N PRO A 113 2.14 6.09 -2.69
CA PRO A 113 2.04 7.53 -2.52
C PRO A 113 2.62 8.03 -1.19
N LEU A 114 2.29 7.35 -0.10
CA LEU A 114 2.78 7.71 1.23
C LEU A 114 4.31 7.65 1.32
N VAL A 115 4.91 6.55 0.85
CA VAL A 115 6.37 6.39 0.80
C VAL A 115 7.02 7.48 -0.03
N SER A 116 6.45 7.81 -1.19
CA SER A 116 6.95 8.89 -2.06
C SER A 116 6.96 10.24 -1.37
N ILE A 117 5.90 10.59 -0.62
CA ILE A 117 5.77 11.88 0.08
C ILE A 117 6.65 11.91 1.33
N VAL A 118 6.59 10.86 2.16
CA VAL A 118 7.19 10.87 3.51
C VAL A 118 8.68 10.55 3.47
N LEU A 119 9.08 9.60 2.62
CA LEU A 119 10.44 9.07 2.59
C LEU A 119 11.20 9.46 1.31
N GLY A 120 10.52 10.02 0.33
CA GLY A 120 11.09 10.43 -0.94
C GLY A 120 10.97 9.36 -2.05
N ASN A 121 11.12 9.84 -3.30
CA ASN A 121 10.92 9.02 -4.48
C ASN A 121 11.92 7.85 -4.61
N GLU A 122 13.14 7.97 -4.07
CA GLU A 122 14.12 6.88 -4.08
C GLU A 122 13.62 5.65 -3.30
N MET A 123 12.80 5.87 -2.26
CA MET A 123 12.28 4.80 -1.43
C MET A 123 11.14 4.01 -2.11
N VAL A 124 10.52 4.59 -3.14
CA VAL A 124 9.55 3.91 -4.02
C VAL A 124 10.20 2.70 -4.72
N PHE A 125 11.50 2.76 -5.00
CA PHE A 125 12.27 1.64 -5.54
C PHE A 125 12.15 0.38 -4.66
N TYR A 126 12.36 0.51 -3.35
CA TYR A 126 12.22 -0.62 -2.42
C TYR A 126 10.76 -1.02 -2.21
N CYS A 127 9.84 -0.05 -2.20
CA CYS A 127 8.40 -0.35 -2.14
C CYS A 127 7.95 -1.17 -3.36
N SER A 128 8.54 -0.94 -4.54
CA SER A 128 8.26 -1.70 -5.76
C SER A 128 8.60 -3.19 -5.61
N GLY A 129 9.68 -3.53 -4.90
CA GLY A 129 10.01 -4.92 -4.56
C GLY A 129 8.91 -5.62 -3.76
N TYR A 130 8.35 -4.93 -2.76
CA TYR A 130 7.19 -5.44 -2.01
C TYR A 130 5.94 -5.60 -2.89
N MET A 131 5.68 -4.63 -3.77
CA MET A 131 4.53 -4.65 -4.67
C MET A 131 4.52 -5.82 -5.65
N ILE A 132 5.69 -6.28 -6.13
CA ILE A 132 5.78 -7.45 -7.01
C ILE A 132 5.11 -8.65 -6.34
N VAL A 133 5.55 -8.99 -5.14
CA VAL A 133 5.05 -10.15 -4.39
C VAL A 133 3.56 -10.01 -4.10
N GLN A 134 3.15 -8.85 -3.60
CA GLN A 134 1.76 -8.59 -3.27
C GLN A 134 0.85 -8.65 -4.49
N THR A 135 1.25 -8.06 -5.62
CA THR A 135 0.42 -8.08 -6.85
C THR A 135 0.20 -9.49 -7.36
N ILE A 136 1.26 -10.31 -7.37
CA ILE A 136 1.16 -11.73 -7.73
C ILE A 136 0.15 -12.43 -6.82
N LEU A 137 0.27 -12.27 -5.51
CA LEU A 137 -0.59 -12.93 -4.55
C LEU A 137 -2.05 -12.42 -4.59
N LEU A 138 -2.27 -11.13 -4.84
CA LEU A 138 -3.61 -10.56 -5.01
C LEU A 138 -4.34 -11.17 -6.21
N TRP A 139 -3.66 -11.28 -7.36
CA TRP A 139 -4.27 -11.81 -8.59
C TRP A 139 -4.29 -13.35 -8.66
N THR A 140 -3.64 -14.02 -7.73
CA THR A 140 -3.67 -15.48 -7.58
C THR A 140 -4.51 -15.88 -6.37
N HIS A 141 -3.90 -15.93 -5.20
CA HIS A 141 -4.50 -16.43 -3.97
C HIS A 141 -5.74 -15.63 -3.53
N CYS A 142 -5.67 -14.29 -3.50
CA CYS A 142 -6.80 -13.47 -3.05
C CYS A 142 -8.00 -13.61 -4.01
N LYS A 143 -7.74 -13.49 -5.34
CA LYS A 143 -8.77 -13.71 -6.34
C LYS A 143 -9.41 -15.09 -6.19
N PHE A 144 -8.60 -16.15 -6.08
CA PHE A 144 -9.07 -17.53 -5.92
C PHE A 144 -10.02 -17.69 -4.72
N ILE A 145 -9.64 -17.15 -3.56
CA ILE A 145 -10.44 -17.27 -2.33
C ILE A 145 -11.77 -16.52 -2.42
N ILE A 146 -11.80 -15.36 -3.11
CA ILE A 146 -13.02 -14.53 -3.20
C ILE A 146 -13.95 -15.03 -4.31
N SER A 147 -13.40 -15.42 -5.46
CA SER A 147 -14.18 -15.83 -6.63
C SER A 147 -14.56 -17.30 -6.64
N GLU A 148 -13.93 -18.12 -5.80
CA GLU A 148 -14.02 -19.59 -5.84
C GLU A 148 -13.60 -20.18 -7.21
N ASP A 149 -12.98 -19.36 -8.08
CA ASP A 149 -12.55 -19.73 -9.42
C ASP A 149 -11.06 -20.08 -9.45
N THR A 150 -10.76 -21.31 -9.86
CA THR A 150 -9.40 -21.86 -9.91
C THR A 150 -8.57 -21.35 -11.11
N HIS A 151 -9.17 -20.60 -12.05
CA HIS A 151 -8.45 -20.15 -13.24
C HIS A 151 -7.41 -19.09 -12.91
N PHE A 152 -6.15 -19.46 -13.14
CA PHE A 152 -5.00 -18.58 -13.02
C PHE A 152 -4.87 -17.67 -14.24
N ASP A 153 -5.01 -16.36 -14.05
CA ASP A 153 -4.95 -15.38 -15.11
C ASP A 153 -3.59 -14.63 -15.10
N LEU A 154 -2.56 -15.30 -15.60
CA LEU A 154 -1.21 -14.72 -15.72
C LEU A 154 -1.21 -13.42 -16.54
N LYS A 155 -2.09 -13.31 -17.54
CA LYS A 155 -2.20 -12.14 -18.40
C LYS A 155 -2.59 -10.90 -17.58
N LYS A 156 -3.51 -11.00 -16.63
CA LYS A 156 -3.90 -9.88 -15.76
C LYS A 156 -2.77 -9.42 -14.82
N ILE A 157 -1.91 -10.33 -14.40
CA ILE A 157 -0.72 -9.97 -13.60
C ILE A 157 0.29 -9.22 -14.47
N LEU A 158 0.66 -9.81 -15.62
CA LEU A 158 1.68 -9.25 -16.51
C LEU A 158 1.25 -7.94 -17.17
N LEU A 159 -0.05 -7.78 -17.46
CA LEU A 159 -0.61 -6.55 -18.02
C LEU A 159 -1.02 -5.52 -16.96
N ASN A 160 -0.79 -5.77 -15.68
CA ASN A 160 -0.96 -4.74 -14.66
C ASN A 160 0.03 -3.60 -14.93
N ILE A 161 -0.48 -2.37 -15.03
CA ILE A 161 0.33 -1.21 -15.45
C ILE A 161 1.53 -0.95 -14.51
N ASN A 162 1.36 -1.16 -13.21
CA ASN A 162 2.44 -1.03 -12.24
C ASN A 162 3.48 -2.13 -12.41
N MET A 163 3.07 -3.37 -12.74
CA MET A 163 3.99 -4.46 -13.04
C MET A 163 4.80 -4.18 -14.31
N ILE A 164 4.17 -3.61 -15.34
CA ILE A 164 4.84 -3.16 -16.56
C ILE A 164 5.86 -2.06 -16.23
N ALA A 165 5.47 -1.07 -15.42
CA ALA A 165 6.37 0.01 -14.98
C ALA A 165 7.55 -0.52 -14.16
N ILE A 166 7.31 -1.48 -13.26
CA ILE A 166 8.38 -2.16 -12.49
C ILE A 166 9.31 -2.92 -13.43
N ALA A 167 8.78 -3.71 -14.37
CA ALA A 167 9.59 -4.45 -15.33
C ALA A 167 10.46 -3.53 -16.20
N ALA A 168 9.87 -2.44 -16.73
CA ALA A 168 10.60 -1.41 -17.46
C ALA A 168 11.67 -0.75 -16.58
N GLY A 169 11.32 -0.39 -15.35
CA GLY A 169 12.24 0.19 -14.37
C GLY A 169 13.41 -0.73 -14.04
N ILE A 170 13.16 -2.02 -13.83
CA ILE A 170 14.21 -3.04 -13.61
C ILE A 170 15.16 -3.11 -14.79
N ILE A 171 14.64 -3.17 -16.02
CA ILE A 171 15.46 -3.19 -17.24
C ILE A 171 16.34 -1.94 -17.30
N MET A 172 15.76 -0.76 -17.08
CA MET A 172 16.50 0.51 -17.09
C MET A 172 17.58 0.55 -15.99
N PHE A 173 17.27 0.06 -14.80
CA PHE A 173 18.19 -0.01 -13.66
C PHE A 173 19.40 -0.93 -13.94
N PHE A 174 19.18 -2.14 -14.45
CA PHE A 174 20.27 -3.07 -14.75
C PHE A 174 21.10 -2.65 -15.95
N LEU A 175 20.48 -2.09 -16.99
CA LEU A 175 21.17 -1.58 -18.16
C LEU A 175 21.72 -0.17 -17.97
N GLN A 176 21.50 0.47 -16.82
CA GLN A 176 21.88 1.85 -16.50
C GLN A 176 21.41 2.85 -17.55
N ILE A 177 20.19 2.62 -18.10
CA ILE A 177 19.57 3.51 -19.07
C ILE A 177 19.02 4.72 -18.32
N LYS A 178 19.64 5.89 -18.52
CA LYS A 178 19.16 7.15 -17.96
C LYS A 178 18.27 7.85 -18.99
N LEU A 179 17.14 8.35 -18.51
CA LEU A 179 16.24 9.12 -19.35
C LEU A 179 16.84 10.49 -19.71
N PRO A 180 16.69 10.94 -20.96
CA PRO A 180 17.01 12.33 -21.31
C PRO A 180 16.29 13.32 -20.40
N THR A 181 16.92 14.44 -20.07
CA THR A 181 16.45 15.43 -19.08
C THR A 181 14.98 15.85 -19.29
N MET A 182 14.56 16.02 -20.54
CA MET A 182 13.19 16.40 -20.89
C MET A 182 12.18 15.32 -20.43
N PHE A 183 12.44 14.04 -20.71
CA PHE A 183 11.57 12.94 -20.30
C PHE A 183 11.64 12.71 -18.80
N GLN A 184 12.83 12.83 -18.20
CA GLN A 184 13.01 12.73 -16.75
C GLN A 184 12.18 13.78 -16.01
N SER A 185 12.18 15.05 -16.48
CA SER A 185 11.39 16.13 -15.88
C SER A 185 9.88 15.86 -16.01
N ALA A 186 9.42 15.38 -17.16
CA ALA A 186 8.02 15.05 -17.37
C ALA A 186 7.55 13.89 -16.47
N ILE A 187 8.32 12.79 -16.42
CA ILE A 187 8.03 11.63 -15.60
C ILE A 187 8.06 11.97 -14.11
N SER A 188 9.05 12.76 -13.67
CA SER A 188 9.15 13.23 -12.29
C SER A 188 7.96 14.13 -11.93
N GLY A 189 7.57 15.06 -12.79
CA GLY A 189 6.40 15.92 -12.60
C GLY A 189 5.10 15.12 -12.49
N MET A 190 4.86 14.17 -13.42
CA MET A 190 3.67 13.32 -13.37
C MET A 190 3.69 12.39 -12.16
N GLY A 191 4.85 11.85 -11.79
CA GLY A 191 5.01 10.99 -10.61
C GLY A 191 4.73 11.74 -9.31
N SER A 192 5.10 13.01 -9.20
CA SER A 192 4.87 13.83 -8.00
C SER A 192 3.39 14.09 -7.71
N LEU A 193 2.52 14.00 -8.72
CA LEU A 193 1.07 14.11 -8.52
C LEU A 193 0.47 12.90 -7.79
N MET A 194 1.16 11.76 -7.76
CA MET A 194 0.64 10.52 -7.20
C MET A 194 0.19 10.69 -5.75
N GLY A 195 1.02 11.28 -4.91
CA GLY A 195 0.73 11.48 -3.50
C GLY A 195 -0.47 12.40 -3.24
N PRO A 196 -0.42 13.67 -3.69
CA PRO A 196 -1.53 14.60 -3.49
C PRO A 196 -2.86 14.08 -4.05
N LEU A 197 -2.90 13.61 -5.31
CA LEU A 197 -4.14 13.12 -5.91
C LEU A 197 -4.71 11.90 -5.19
N SER A 198 -3.84 10.98 -4.72
CA SER A 198 -4.30 9.83 -3.94
C SER A 198 -4.97 10.25 -2.64
N MET A 199 -4.43 11.26 -1.95
CA MET A 199 -5.01 11.77 -0.71
C MET A 199 -6.34 12.50 -0.97
N PHE A 200 -6.44 13.28 -2.06
CA PHE A 200 -7.71 13.86 -2.50
C PHE A 200 -8.77 12.77 -2.74
N VAL A 201 -8.43 11.74 -3.49
CA VAL A 201 -9.35 10.60 -3.76
C VAL A 201 -9.83 9.96 -2.47
N VAL A 202 -8.94 9.71 -1.51
CA VAL A 202 -9.31 9.16 -0.20
C VAL A 202 -10.34 10.08 0.49
N GLY A 203 -10.09 11.39 0.52
CA GLY A 203 -11.02 12.37 1.10
C GLY A 203 -12.38 12.38 0.43
N MET A 204 -12.42 12.39 -0.91
CA MET A 204 -13.65 12.35 -1.69
C MET A 204 -14.47 11.08 -1.42
N LEU A 205 -13.81 9.92 -1.37
CA LEU A 205 -14.45 8.63 -1.08
C LEU A 205 -15.02 8.60 0.34
N LEU A 206 -14.28 9.09 1.33
CA LEU A 206 -14.75 9.19 2.72
C LEU A 206 -15.99 10.07 2.85
N ALA A 207 -16.06 11.18 2.11
CA ALA A 207 -17.22 12.07 2.11
C ALA A 207 -18.50 11.40 1.56
N GLY A 208 -18.36 10.41 0.67
CA GLY A 208 -19.45 9.67 0.07
C GLY A 208 -19.97 8.49 0.88
N MET A 209 -19.30 8.13 1.98
CA MET A 209 -19.69 6.98 2.78
C MET A 209 -20.74 7.31 3.83
N ASN A 210 -21.59 6.32 4.15
CA ASN A 210 -22.46 6.38 5.30
C ASN A 210 -21.64 6.10 6.58
N MET A 211 -21.14 7.16 7.20
CA MET A 211 -20.26 7.05 8.37
C MET A 211 -20.91 6.30 9.53
N LYS A 212 -22.24 6.35 9.67
CA LYS A 212 -22.95 5.61 10.72
C LYS A 212 -22.77 4.11 10.54
N GLU A 213 -22.91 3.59 9.32
CA GLU A 213 -22.73 2.17 9.01
C GLU A 213 -21.28 1.74 9.19
N VAL A 214 -20.33 2.59 8.80
CA VAL A 214 -18.89 2.34 8.99
C VAL A 214 -18.55 2.21 10.48
N PHE A 215 -19.06 3.11 11.32
CA PHE A 215 -18.71 3.14 12.75
C PHE A 215 -19.53 2.19 13.64
N THR A 216 -20.62 1.61 13.17
CA THR A 216 -21.43 0.68 13.98
C THR A 216 -21.05 -0.80 13.79
N ASN A 217 -20.24 -1.12 12.78
CA ASN A 217 -19.87 -2.52 12.48
C ASN A 217 -18.72 -3.01 13.38
N VAL A 218 -19.05 -3.63 14.51
CA VAL A 218 -18.08 -4.17 15.48
C VAL A 218 -17.13 -5.17 14.86
N ARG A 219 -17.60 -6.01 13.93
CA ARG A 219 -16.80 -7.03 13.28
C ARG A 219 -15.71 -6.42 12.39
N ALA A 220 -16.05 -5.33 11.69
CA ALA A 220 -15.06 -4.56 10.94
C ALA A 220 -13.95 -3.97 11.82
N TYR A 221 -14.27 -3.54 13.05
CA TYR A 221 -13.23 -3.10 14.01
C TYR A 221 -12.28 -4.21 14.40
N VAL A 222 -12.75 -5.43 14.60
CA VAL A 222 -11.89 -6.58 14.90
C VAL A 222 -10.93 -6.85 13.74
N VAL A 223 -11.45 -6.88 12.52
CA VAL A 223 -10.64 -7.05 11.29
C VAL A 223 -9.59 -5.93 11.17
N CYS A 224 -10.00 -4.68 11.35
CA CYS A 224 -9.09 -3.53 11.29
C CYS A 224 -8.03 -3.56 12.40
N PHE A 225 -8.39 -3.92 13.63
CA PHE A 225 -7.44 -4.04 14.74
C PHE A 225 -6.38 -5.13 14.45
N LEU A 226 -6.80 -6.29 13.99
CA LEU A 226 -5.88 -7.34 13.59
C LEU A 226 -4.97 -6.86 12.46
N ARG A 227 -5.54 -6.25 11.43
CA ARG A 227 -4.84 -5.77 10.24
C ARG A 227 -3.84 -4.66 10.53
N LEU A 228 -4.24 -3.65 11.30
CA LEU A 228 -3.49 -2.40 11.47
C LEU A 228 -2.57 -2.40 12.71
N VAL A 229 -2.83 -3.29 13.66
CA VAL A 229 -2.07 -3.31 14.91
C VAL A 229 -1.39 -4.65 15.12
N VAL A 230 -2.16 -5.74 15.21
CA VAL A 230 -1.61 -7.05 15.63
C VAL A 230 -0.63 -7.60 14.60
N PHE A 231 -1.03 -7.64 13.33
CA PHE A 231 -0.19 -8.21 12.28
C PHE A 231 1.09 -7.41 12.04
N PRO A 232 1.04 -6.07 11.92
CA PRO A 232 2.25 -5.26 11.81
C PRO A 232 3.16 -5.35 13.04
N ALA A 233 2.59 -5.43 14.26
CA ALA A 233 3.38 -5.61 15.48
C ALA A 233 4.16 -6.93 15.46
N ILE A 234 3.55 -8.01 14.98
CA ILE A 234 4.23 -9.31 14.83
C ILE A 234 5.38 -9.18 13.81
N ILE A 235 5.17 -8.51 12.68
CA ILE A 235 6.23 -8.30 11.68
C ILE A 235 7.36 -7.45 12.24
N LEU A 236 7.03 -6.38 12.96
CA LEU A 236 8.02 -5.56 13.66
C LEU A 236 8.91 -6.42 14.58
N LEU A 237 8.29 -7.26 15.42
CA LEU A 237 9.02 -8.16 16.31
C LEU A 237 9.88 -9.16 15.52
N VAL A 238 9.36 -9.73 14.43
CA VAL A 238 10.13 -10.64 13.57
C VAL A 238 11.36 -9.94 13.01
N PHE A 239 11.24 -8.72 12.49
CA PHE A 239 12.37 -7.96 11.95
C PHE A 239 13.43 -7.65 13.01
N ILE A 240 13.01 -7.35 14.25
CA ILE A 240 13.93 -7.10 15.37
C ILE A 240 14.65 -8.39 15.79
N PHE A 241 13.89 -9.46 16.08
CA PHE A 241 14.44 -10.69 16.62
C PHE A 241 15.29 -11.49 15.63
N THR A 242 15.00 -11.39 14.32
CA THR A 242 15.80 -12.06 13.29
C THR A 242 17.11 -11.33 12.98
N GLY A 243 17.28 -10.11 13.45
CA GLY A 243 18.46 -9.29 13.14
C GLY A 243 18.56 -8.84 11.69
N MET A 244 17.51 -9.00 10.89
CA MET A 244 17.48 -8.60 9.47
C MET A 244 17.80 -7.12 9.27
N THR A 245 17.50 -6.29 10.27
CA THR A 245 17.77 -4.85 10.27
C THR A 245 19.27 -4.50 10.25
N LYS A 246 20.14 -5.46 10.57
CA LYS A 246 21.60 -5.28 10.67
C LYS A 246 22.37 -5.95 9.53
N LEU A 247 21.69 -6.46 8.47
CA LEU A 247 22.33 -7.19 7.38
C LEU A 247 23.31 -6.31 6.56
N PHE A 248 22.98 -5.03 6.38
CA PHE A 248 23.82 -4.02 5.73
C PHE A 248 23.32 -2.61 6.12
N PRO A 249 24.07 -1.52 5.85
CA PRO A 249 23.76 -0.18 6.40
C PRO A 249 22.33 0.30 6.15
N SER A 250 21.78 0.12 4.96
CA SER A 250 20.40 0.56 4.63
C SER A 250 19.33 -0.49 4.91
N ALA A 251 19.66 -1.67 5.46
CA ALA A 251 18.69 -2.75 5.69
C ALA A 251 17.53 -2.33 6.60
N SER A 252 17.81 -1.58 7.66
CA SER A 252 16.76 -1.05 8.56
C SER A 252 15.78 -0.17 7.80
N GLN A 253 16.25 0.72 6.94
CA GLN A 253 15.38 1.60 6.14
C GLN A 253 14.50 0.82 5.15
N VAL A 254 15.07 -0.18 4.48
CA VAL A 254 14.32 -1.07 3.56
C VAL A 254 13.23 -1.85 4.29
N LEU A 255 13.54 -2.38 5.47
CA LEU A 255 12.58 -3.12 6.29
C LEU A 255 11.50 -2.20 6.89
N MET A 256 11.83 -0.93 7.20
CA MET A 256 10.84 0.08 7.58
C MET A 256 9.80 0.28 6.46
N ILE A 257 10.25 0.38 5.20
CA ILE A 257 9.34 0.49 4.05
C ILE A 257 8.46 -0.76 3.93
N SER A 258 9.03 -1.94 4.10
CA SER A 258 8.30 -3.20 4.08
C SER A 258 7.29 -3.30 5.23
N LEU A 259 7.62 -2.79 6.42
CA LEU A 259 6.72 -2.72 7.56
C LEU A 259 5.59 -1.72 7.31
N LEU A 260 5.89 -0.53 6.75
CA LEU A 260 4.87 0.43 6.34
C LEU A 260 3.91 -0.18 5.32
N ALA A 261 4.44 -0.88 4.31
CA ALA A 261 3.62 -1.60 3.34
C ALA A 261 2.73 -2.66 4.03
N ALA A 262 3.30 -3.42 4.95
CA ALA A 262 2.57 -4.40 5.76
C ALA A 262 1.50 -3.75 6.65
N SER A 263 1.70 -2.53 7.16
CA SER A 263 0.79 -1.80 8.07
C SER A 263 -0.33 -1.06 7.36
N GLY A 264 -0.36 -1.05 6.02
CA GLY A 264 -1.37 -0.35 5.24
C GLY A 264 -2.80 -0.84 5.50
N PRO A 265 -3.84 -0.06 5.14
CA PRO A 265 -5.23 -0.46 5.26
C PRO A 265 -5.55 -1.66 4.35
N ALA A 266 -6.75 -2.20 4.45
CA ALA A 266 -7.19 -3.29 3.58
C ALA A 266 -7.11 -2.88 2.10
N ALA A 267 -6.68 -3.80 1.24
CA ALA A 267 -6.53 -3.52 -0.19
C ALA A 267 -7.89 -3.21 -0.85
N SER A 268 -7.97 -2.10 -1.57
CA SER A 268 -9.15 -1.78 -2.38
C SER A 268 -9.45 -2.83 -3.45
N THR A 269 -8.45 -3.58 -3.90
CA THR A 269 -8.60 -4.71 -4.81
C THR A 269 -9.44 -5.84 -4.21
N VAL A 270 -9.38 -6.06 -2.88
CA VAL A 270 -10.27 -7.01 -2.18
C VAL A 270 -11.73 -6.58 -2.36
N THR A 271 -12.02 -5.29 -2.16
CA THR A 271 -13.37 -4.74 -2.37
C THR A 271 -13.81 -4.84 -3.83
N GLN A 272 -12.91 -4.60 -4.77
CA GLN A 272 -13.19 -4.75 -6.20
C GLN A 272 -13.55 -6.20 -6.56
N PHE A 273 -12.81 -7.18 -6.04
CA PHE A 273 -13.14 -8.60 -6.22
C PHE A 273 -14.45 -8.97 -5.53
N ALA A 274 -14.69 -8.45 -4.32
CA ALA A 274 -15.96 -8.64 -3.61
C ALA A 274 -17.16 -8.16 -4.43
N GLN A 275 -17.04 -7.00 -5.07
CA GLN A 275 -18.08 -6.45 -5.95
C GLN A 275 -18.22 -7.26 -7.26
N LEU A 276 -17.10 -7.65 -7.87
CA LEU A 276 -17.09 -8.37 -9.15
C LEU A 276 -17.72 -9.76 -9.04
N TYR A 277 -17.48 -10.43 -7.91
CA TYR A 277 -17.94 -11.80 -7.67
C TYR A 277 -19.15 -11.88 -6.71
N ASP A 278 -19.75 -10.73 -6.39
CA ASP A 278 -20.92 -10.62 -5.50
C ASP A 278 -20.75 -11.34 -4.15
N ASN A 279 -19.53 -11.20 -3.58
CA ASN A 279 -19.15 -11.88 -2.35
C ASN A 279 -18.94 -10.84 -1.23
N HIS A 280 -19.98 -10.63 -0.37
CA HIS A 280 -19.94 -9.70 0.76
C HIS A 280 -19.40 -8.30 0.44
N ALA A 281 -19.76 -7.74 -0.72
CA ALA A 281 -19.24 -6.46 -1.25
C ALA A 281 -19.44 -5.28 -0.29
N PHE A 282 -20.60 -5.20 0.38
CA PHE A 282 -20.89 -4.17 1.37
C PHE A 282 -19.93 -4.25 2.57
N GLU A 283 -19.76 -5.44 3.15
CA GLU A 283 -18.84 -5.68 4.26
C GLU A 283 -17.39 -5.31 3.91
N SER A 284 -16.94 -5.70 2.73
CA SER A 284 -15.62 -5.33 2.21
C SER A 284 -15.43 -3.82 2.13
N SER A 285 -16.46 -3.09 1.66
CA SER A 285 -16.42 -1.63 1.57
C SER A 285 -16.32 -0.97 2.95
N VAL A 286 -17.07 -1.47 3.93
CA VAL A 286 -17.01 -1.00 5.32
C VAL A 286 -15.64 -1.24 5.94
N ILE A 287 -15.07 -2.45 5.77
CA ILE A 287 -13.73 -2.78 6.27
C ILE A 287 -12.67 -1.89 5.62
N ASN A 288 -12.75 -1.71 4.31
CA ASN A 288 -11.80 -0.85 3.58
C ASN A 288 -11.86 0.60 4.11
N ALA A 289 -13.05 1.19 4.19
CA ALA A 289 -13.26 2.54 4.69
C ALA A 289 -12.74 2.73 6.12
N LEU A 290 -13.15 1.84 7.02
CA LEU A 290 -12.74 1.90 8.42
C LEU A 290 -11.22 1.73 8.55
N SER A 291 -10.64 0.79 7.80
CA SER A 291 -9.19 0.58 7.83
C SER A 291 -8.41 1.79 7.30
N VAL A 292 -8.89 2.48 6.26
CA VAL A 292 -8.30 3.73 5.76
C VAL A 292 -8.34 4.82 6.83
N LEU A 293 -9.47 5.00 7.51
CA LEU A 293 -9.60 5.98 8.60
C LEU A 293 -8.64 5.68 9.76
N LEU A 294 -8.59 4.43 10.20
CA LEU A 294 -7.78 4.03 11.34
C LEU A 294 -6.28 3.98 11.02
N CYS A 295 -5.89 3.66 9.78
CA CYS A 295 -4.47 3.59 9.39
C CYS A 295 -3.77 4.94 9.49
N ILE A 296 -4.50 6.02 9.37
CA ILE A 296 -4.04 7.39 9.52
C ILE A 296 -3.35 7.59 10.90
N ILE A 297 -3.85 6.92 11.93
CA ILE A 297 -3.31 6.98 13.28
C ILE A 297 -2.31 5.84 13.52
N THR A 298 -2.63 4.62 13.08
CA THR A 298 -1.86 3.43 13.43
C THR A 298 -0.51 3.36 12.70
N MET A 299 -0.46 3.76 11.42
CA MET A 299 0.81 3.72 10.65
C MET A 299 1.90 4.63 11.23
N PRO A 300 1.62 5.90 11.57
CA PRO A 300 2.60 6.75 12.25
C PRO A 300 3.12 6.15 13.56
N ILE A 301 2.22 5.60 14.36
CA ILE A 301 2.58 4.98 15.65
C ILE A 301 3.54 3.82 15.42
N ILE A 302 3.24 2.92 14.48
CA ILE A 302 4.10 1.78 14.16
C ILE A 302 5.47 2.26 13.67
N ASN A 303 5.50 3.29 12.81
CA ASN A 303 6.75 3.85 12.31
C ASN A 303 7.59 4.50 13.40
N ILE A 304 6.97 5.24 14.34
CA ILE A 304 7.63 5.82 15.51
C ILE A 304 8.22 4.70 16.40
N ILE A 305 7.42 3.65 16.67
CA ILE A 305 7.89 2.51 17.46
C ILE A 305 9.07 1.83 16.77
N TYR A 306 9.01 1.61 15.45
CA TYR A 306 10.12 1.05 14.68
C TYR A 306 11.38 1.89 14.81
N THR A 307 11.27 3.20 14.61
CA THR A 307 12.42 4.13 14.68
C THR A 307 12.99 4.25 16.10
N PHE A 308 12.15 4.05 17.13
CA PHE A 308 12.61 4.12 18.52
C PHE A 308 13.32 2.84 18.98
N LEU A 309 12.96 1.68 18.42
CA LEU A 309 13.51 0.38 18.78
C LEU A 309 14.79 0.01 18.00
N LEU A 310 15.07 0.69 16.89
CA LEU A 310 16.17 0.43 15.96
C LEU A 310 17.02 1.65 15.66
#